data_62f67dc207544ae11566fad380d72667
#
_entry.id   62f67dc207544ae11566fad380d72667
#
_cell.length_a   1.000
_cell.length_b   1.000
_cell.length_c   1.000
_cell.angle_alpha   90.00
_cell.angle_beta   90.00
_cell.angle_gamma   90.00
#
_symmetry.space_group_name_H-M   'P 1'
#
loop_
_entity.id
_entity.type
_entity.pdbx_description
1 polymer ?
#
loop_
_entity_poly.entity_id
_entity_poly.type
_entity_poly.pdbx_seq_one_letter_code
_entity_poly.pdbx_strand_id
1 'polypeptide(L)'
;MDPRGILKAFPKRKKINTNPSSKTLAKIPKREDREEWLSSLRVHVVPTGIGRARAELFEKQIVQHGGQICPAQAPGVTHIVVDEGMDCERALRLLRLPQLPPGAQLVKSAWLSLCLQERRLVDTAGFGIFTPKRWAGPTQLSKADQAQPRTALSPSRPLTRPVSPSWRTDAVASIQAQTSSDGETSDGEETQVSAADLEALISGRYPTPFEGDNEPSPAPEGLDKWVCAQPSSQKAINYNPHITEKLEVLAKAYSVQGDKWRALGYAKAINALKSFHKPVSSYQEAFGIPGIGKRMAEKIVEILESGHLRKLDHISESVPVLELFSNIWGAGTKTAQMWYHQGFRSLEDIRNYACLTTQQAIGLKHYDDFLDRMPREEAAEIEQTVSRSAQALNPGLLCVACGSYRRGKATCGDMDVLLTHPDGRSHQGVFSRLLDSLRQQGFLTDDLVSHEENGQQQKYLGVCQLPGPGRRHRRLDIIVVPYSELACALLYFTGSAHFNRSMRALAKTKGMSLSEHALSTAVVRSAQGLRVGSGQVLPTPTEKDVFRFLGLPYREPAERDW
;
A
#
# COMPACT_ATOMS: atom_id res chain seq x y z
N MET A 1 -33.83 6.56 54.85
CA MET A 1 -34.72 5.78 54.00
C MET A 1 -33.98 5.42 52.77
N ASP A 2 -33.73 4.27 52.66
CA ASP A 2 -33.13 3.22 51.85
C ASP A 2 -32.76 3.56 50.40
N PRO A 3 -31.51 3.37 49.95
CA PRO A 3 -31.12 3.41 48.58
C PRO A 3 -30.90 2.00 48.04
N ARG A 4 -31.98 1.34 47.62
CA ARG A 4 -31.90 0.07 46.86
C ARG A 4 -32.78 0.13 45.65
N GLY A 5 -32.15 0.04 44.51
CA GLY A 5 -32.86 -0.31 43.29
C GLY A 5 -32.27 0.31 42.05
N ILE A 6 -31.25 -0.35 41.45
CA ILE A 6 -31.09 -0.55 39.99
C ILE A 6 -29.92 -1.53 39.84
N LEU A 7 -30.24 -2.83 39.92
CA LEU A 7 -29.37 -3.93 39.48
C LEU A 7 -30.25 -5.05 38.95
N LYS A 8 -30.82 -4.86 37.75
CA LYS A 8 -31.44 -5.97 36.97
C LYS A 8 -31.55 -5.57 35.52
N ALA A 9 -30.53 -5.86 34.75
CA ALA A 9 -30.66 -6.07 33.30
C ALA A 9 -29.34 -6.59 32.68
N PHE A 10 -28.93 -7.81 33.06
CA PHE A 10 -28.07 -8.64 32.22
C PHE A 10 -28.35 -10.12 32.53
N PRO A 11 -28.74 -10.97 31.57
CA PRO A 11 -28.96 -12.39 31.82
C PRO A 11 -27.61 -13.11 31.98
N LYS A 12 -27.38 -13.72 33.15
CA LYS A 12 -26.25 -14.61 33.41
C LYS A 12 -26.35 -15.87 32.57
N ARG A 13 -25.32 -16.17 31.77
CA ARG A 13 -25.13 -17.48 31.13
C ARG A 13 -25.06 -18.59 32.20
N LYS A 14 -25.97 -19.58 32.08
CA LYS A 14 -25.97 -20.78 32.93
C LYS A 14 -24.73 -21.62 32.59
N LYS A 15 -23.96 -21.98 33.61
CA LYS A 15 -22.98 -23.07 33.59
C LYS A 15 -23.75 -24.37 33.60
N ILE A 16 -23.54 -25.23 32.60
CA ILE A 16 -24.01 -26.60 32.59
C ILE A 16 -22.93 -27.45 33.26
N ASN A 17 -23.25 -27.96 34.45
CA ASN A 17 -22.53 -29.04 35.11
C ASN A 17 -23.04 -30.37 34.49
N THR A 18 -22.15 -31.16 33.93
CA THR A 18 -22.42 -32.56 33.61
C THR A 18 -21.50 -33.46 34.39
N ASN A 19 -22.06 -34.18 35.33
CA ASN A 19 -21.47 -35.37 35.90
C ASN A 19 -21.99 -36.62 35.19
N PRO A 20 -21.18 -37.69 35.10
CA PRO A 20 -21.38 -38.77 34.14
C PRO A 20 -22.16 -39.96 34.73
N SER A 21 -23.08 -40.51 33.98
CA SER A 21 -23.47 -41.93 34.15
C SER A 21 -24.26 -42.48 32.95
N SER A 22 -23.78 -43.66 32.55
CA SER A 22 -24.45 -44.77 31.85
C SER A 22 -24.58 -44.71 30.32
N LYS A 23 -23.74 -45.50 29.74
CA LYS A 23 -23.89 -46.52 28.66
C LYS A 23 -25.08 -46.37 27.72
N THR A 24 -24.79 -46.06 26.47
CA THR A 24 -25.38 -46.73 25.32
C THR A 24 -24.38 -46.75 24.17
N LEU A 25 -24.13 -47.95 23.64
CA LEU A 25 -23.29 -48.19 22.47
C LEU A 25 -23.90 -47.48 21.25
N ALA A 26 -23.25 -46.50 20.70
CA ALA A 26 -23.53 -45.98 19.37
C ALA A 26 -22.36 -46.30 18.45
N LYS A 27 -22.68 -46.82 17.29
CA LYS A 27 -21.87 -47.35 16.21
C LYS A 27 -20.64 -46.47 15.89
N ILE A 28 -19.49 -47.12 15.79
CA ILE A 28 -18.25 -46.61 15.22
C ILE A 28 -18.51 -46.21 13.76
N PRO A 29 -18.29 -44.94 13.34
CA PRO A 29 -18.28 -44.62 11.92
C PRO A 29 -16.99 -45.22 11.30
N LYS A 30 -17.17 -45.81 10.12
CA LYS A 30 -16.09 -46.37 9.29
C LYS A 30 -14.97 -45.34 9.16
N ARG A 31 -13.72 -45.82 9.32
CA ARG A 31 -12.47 -45.16 8.99
C ARG A 31 -12.55 -44.75 7.50
N GLU A 32 -12.82 -43.49 7.22
CA GLU A 32 -12.49 -42.88 5.93
C GLU A 32 -10.97 -42.79 5.86
N ASP A 33 -10.39 -43.18 4.75
CA ASP A 33 -8.96 -43.13 4.47
C ASP A 33 -8.43 -41.72 4.70
N ARG A 34 -7.81 -41.49 5.86
CA ARG A 34 -7.10 -40.25 6.15
C ARG A 34 -5.81 -40.28 5.35
N GLU A 35 -5.73 -39.49 4.30
CA GLU A 35 -4.47 -39.24 3.59
C GLU A 35 -3.46 -38.59 4.55
N GLU A 36 -2.52 -39.38 5.08
CA GLU A 36 -1.48 -38.94 6.03
C GLU A 36 -0.27 -38.35 5.30
N TRP A 37 -0.48 -37.39 4.42
CA TRP A 37 0.56 -36.79 3.58
C TRP A 37 1.54 -35.87 4.34
N LEU A 38 1.28 -35.53 5.62
CA LEU A 38 2.18 -34.81 6.52
C LEU A 38 2.88 -35.74 7.56
N SER A 39 2.82 -37.05 7.42
CA SER A 39 3.33 -37.99 8.42
C SER A 39 4.84 -37.82 8.73
N SER A 40 5.64 -37.33 7.81
CA SER A 40 7.04 -37.00 8.00
C SER A 40 7.31 -35.67 8.69
N LEU A 41 6.29 -34.85 8.91
CA LEU A 41 6.43 -33.47 9.36
C LEU A 41 6.37 -33.37 10.90
N ARG A 42 7.42 -32.85 11.52
CA ARG A 42 7.48 -32.49 12.95
C ARG A 42 7.69 -31.00 13.09
N VAL A 43 6.62 -30.29 13.49
CA VAL A 43 6.54 -28.83 13.36
C VAL A 43 6.39 -28.16 14.69
N HIS A 44 7.06 -27.02 14.81
CA HIS A 44 6.75 -25.99 15.79
C HIS A 44 6.15 -24.77 15.09
N VAL A 45 4.95 -24.34 15.49
CA VAL A 45 4.33 -23.13 14.95
C VAL A 45 4.51 -22.00 15.96
N VAL A 46 5.12 -20.89 15.53
CA VAL A 46 5.33 -19.70 16.39
C VAL A 46 4.13 -18.77 16.23
N PRO A 47 3.28 -18.60 17.25
CA PRO A 47 2.04 -17.82 17.10
C PRO A 47 2.26 -16.31 16.96
N THR A 48 3.46 -15.81 17.32
CA THR A 48 3.81 -14.38 17.23
C THR A 48 3.90 -13.95 15.78
N GLY A 49 3.04 -13.01 15.38
CA GLY A 49 2.89 -12.52 14.00
C GLY A 49 1.84 -13.31 13.20
N ILE A 50 1.81 -14.64 13.30
CA ILE A 50 0.79 -15.49 12.64
C ILE A 50 -0.62 -15.26 13.23
N GLY A 51 -0.70 -14.86 14.50
CA GLY A 51 -1.94 -14.81 15.26
C GLY A 51 -2.34 -16.15 15.86
N ARG A 52 -2.83 -16.12 17.12
CA ARG A 52 -3.11 -17.34 17.89
C ARG A 52 -4.14 -18.26 17.24
N ALA A 53 -5.23 -17.70 16.72
CA ALA A 53 -6.29 -18.48 16.08
C ALA A 53 -5.81 -19.20 14.80
N ARG A 54 -4.97 -18.53 13.98
CA ARG A 54 -4.40 -19.12 12.77
C ARG A 54 -3.36 -20.19 13.09
N ALA A 55 -2.53 -19.97 14.12
CA ALA A 55 -1.58 -20.97 14.59
C ALA A 55 -2.28 -22.24 15.10
N GLU A 56 -3.32 -22.10 15.92
CA GLU A 56 -4.16 -23.23 16.39
C GLU A 56 -4.84 -23.98 15.22
N LEU A 57 -5.25 -23.26 14.16
CA LEU A 57 -5.80 -23.89 12.96
C LEU A 57 -4.72 -24.70 12.21
N PHE A 58 -3.53 -24.16 12.04
CA PHE A 58 -2.40 -24.87 11.45
C PHE A 58 -2.05 -26.15 12.22
N GLU A 59 -1.96 -26.04 13.55
CA GLU A 59 -1.69 -27.20 14.41
C GLU A 59 -2.74 -28.28 14.25
N LYS A 60 -4.03 -27.92 14.21
CA LYS A 60 -5.14 -28.86 13.96
C LYS A 60 -5.01 -29.54 12.60
N GLN A 61 -4.71 -28.79 11.54
CA GLN A 61 -4.57 -29.33 10.19
C GLN A 61 -3.35 -30.26 10.08
N ILE A 62 -2.21 -29.91 10.69
CA ILE A 62 -1.00 -30.75 10.72
C ILE A 62 -1.34 -32.11 11.35
N VAL A 63 -1.96 -32.10 12.54
CA VAL A 63 -2.34 -33.35 13.25
C VAL A 63 -3.39 -34.14 12.46
N GLN A 64 -4.35 -33.47 11.83
CA GLN A 64 -5.39 -34.11 11.02
C GLN A 64 -4.80 -34.89 9.82
N HIS A 65 -3.70 -34.39 9.24
CA HIS A 65 -3.04 -34.99 8.08
C HIS A 65 -1.77 -35.80 8.44
N GLY A 66 -1.67 -36.26 9.70
CA GLY A 66 -0.63 -37.20 10.15
C GLY A 66 0.67 -36.57 10.67
N GLY A 67 0.82 -35.23 10.61
CA GLY A 67 1.98 -34.53 11.14
C GLY A 67 1.98 -34.42 12.67
N GLN A 68 3.10 -34.07 13.25
CA GLN A 68 3.30 -33.96 14.71
C GLN A 68 3.64 -32.52 15.09
N ILE A 69 2.95 -32.01 16.12
CA ILE A 69 3.31 -30.74 16.76
C ILE A 69 4.26 -31.03 17.91
N CYS A 70 5.39 -30.32 17.96
CA CYS A 70 6.41 -30.50 18.99
C CYS A 70 7.03 -29.16 19.42
N PRO A 71 7.62 -29.09 20.62
CA PRO A 71 8.39 -27.91 21.05
C PRO A 71 9.56 -27.64 20.09
N ALA A 72 9.94 -26.37 19.95
CA ALA A 72 11.03 -25.98 19.05
C ALA A 72 12.39 -26.62 19.39
N GLN A 73 12.59 -26.99 20.68
CA GLN A 73 13.81 -27.67 21.16
C GLN A 73 13.74 -29.18 21.06
N ALA A 74 12.62 -29.76 20.63
CA ALA A 74 12.46 -31.21 20.60
C ALA A 74 13.42 -31.87 19.60
N PRO A 75 14.03 -33.00 19.92
CA PRO A 75 14.87 -33.73 18.97
C PRO A 75 14.03 -34.19 17.77
N GLY A 76 14.56 -33.95 16.56
CA GLY A 76 13.91 -34.32 15.32
C GLY A 76 12.81 -33.36 14.84
N VAL A 77 12.72 -32.13 15.35
CA VAL A 77 11.97 -31.05 14.71
C VAL A 77 12.48 -30.89 13.28
N THR A 78 11.54 -30.88 12.32
CA THR A 78 11.88 -30.72 10.90
C THR A 78 11.68 -29.31 10.43
N HIS A 79 10.60 -28.65 10.91
CA HIS A 79 10.24 -27.29 10.47
C HIS A 79 9.80 -26.43 11.66
N ILE A 80 10.24 -25.19 11.65
CA ILE A 80 9.74 -24.13 12.55
C ILE A 80 9.04 -23.10 11.67
N VAL A 81 7.72 -22.98 11.84
CA VAL A 81 6.87 -22.10 11.02
C VAL A 81 6.73 -20.77 11.74
N VAL A 82 7.05 -19.68 11.04
CA VAL A 82 7.01 -18.32 11.57
C VAL A 82 6.24 -17.39 10.63
N ASP A 83 5.94 -16.20 11.10
CA ASP A 83 5.29 -15.16 10.33
C ASP A 83 6.10 -14.70 9.10
N GLU A 84 5.42 -14.17 8.08
CA GLU A 84 6.02 -13.71 6.82
C GLU A 84 7.09 -12.62 7.03
N GLY A 85 6.88 -11.74 8.01
CA GLY A 85 7.79 -10.64 8.36
C GLY A 85 8.83 -10.98 9.43
N MET A 86 8.93 -12.25 9.86
CA MET A 86 9.87 -12.65 10.89
C MET A 86 11.23 -13.03 10.29
N ASP A 87 12.30 -12.45 10.84
CA ASP A 87 13.67 -12.81 10.53
C ASP A 87 14.20 -13.93 11.45
N CYS A 88 15.33 -14.54 11.06
CA CYS A 88 15.92 -15.64 11.81
C CYS A 88 16.32 -15.26 13.23
N GLU A 89 16.92 -14.09 13.42
CA GLU A 89 17.41 -13.63 14.72
C GLU A 89 16.27 -13.40 15.71
N ARG A 90 15.18 -12.81 15.24
CA ARG A 90 13.96 -12.58 16.03
C ARG A 90 13.29 -13.90 16.38
N ALA A 91 13.24 -14.87 15.45
CA ALA A 91 12.69 -16.19 15.70
C ALA A 91 13.50 -16.91 16.78
N LEU A 92 14.82 -16.93 16.69
CA LEU A 92 15.71 -17.54 17.69
C LEU A 92 15.57 -16.89 19.07
N ARG A 93 15.46 -15.56 19.15
CA ARG A 93 15.21 -14.84 20.41
C ARG A 93 13.87 -15.21 21.03
N LEU A 94 12.80 -15.29 20.25
CA LEU A 94 11.47 -15.69 20.73
C LEU A 94 11.44 -17.12 21.25
N LEU A 95 12.15 -18.02 20.57
CA LEU A 95 12.26 -19.44 20.92
C LEU A 95 13.28 -19.69 22.04
N ARG A 96 14.05 -18.68 22.43
CA ARG A 96 15.18 -18.78 23.40
C ARG A 96 16.20 -19.83 22.97
N LEU A 97 16.47 -19.89 21.65
CA LEU A 97 17.43 -20.81 21.07
C LEU A 97 18.70 -20.05 20.65
N PRO A 98 19.91 -20.56 20.94
CA PRO A 98 21.17 -19.97 20.46
C PRO A 98 21.38 -20.18 18.96
N GLN A 99 20.82 -21.26 18.42
CA GLN A 99 20.82 -21.63 17.00
C GLN A 99 19.67 -22.57 16.70
N LEU A 100 19.36 -22.75 15.41
CA LEU A 100 18.35 -23.74 14.99
C LEU A 100 18.77 -25.15 15.35
N PRO A 101 17.84 -26.03 15.78
CA PRO A 101 18.12 -27.44 15.98
C PRO A 101 18.67 -28.09 14.71
N PRO A 102 19.59 -29.06 14.83
CA PRO A 102 20.14 -29.73 13.66
C PRO A 102 19.04 -30.35 12.79
N GLY A 103 19.04 -30.05 11.50
CA GLY A 103 18.05 -30.54 10.54
C GLY A 103 16.73 -29.78 10.52
N ALA A 104 16.51 -28.82 11.42
CA ALA A 104 15.31 -27.98 11.40
C ALA A 104 15.45 -26.86 10.37
N GLN A 105 14.39 -26.64 9.61
CA GLN A 105 14.26 -25.50 8.69
C GLN A 105 13.35 -24.43 9.29
N LEU A 106 13.76 -23.18 9.18
CA LEU A 106 12.92 -22.03 9.55
C LEU A 106 12.18 -21.56 8.28
N VAL A 107 10.84 -21.66 8.29
CA VAL A 107 10.01 -21.42 7.11
C VAL A 107 8.88 -20.43 7.41
N LYS A 108 8.48 -19.67 6.41
CA LYS A 108 7.36 -18.72 6.49
C LYS A 108 6.02 -19.45 6.50
N SER A 109 5.01 -18.88 7.13
CA SER A 109 3.66 -19.44 7.26
C SER A 109 2.97 -19.67 5.91
N ALA A 110 3.33 -18.91 4.87
CA ALA A 110 2.85 -19.11 3.51
C ALA A 110 3.19 -20.51 2.96
N TRP A 111 4.36 -21.07 3.30
CA TRP A 111 4.74 -22.43 2.93
C TRP A 111 3.72 -23.47 3.43
N LEU A 112 3.36 -23.39 4.70
CA LEU A 112 2.40 -24.33 5.29
C LEU A 112 1.00 -24.12 4.70
N SER A 113 0.60 -22.87 4.43
CA SER A 113 -0.66 -22.57 3.73
C SER A 113 -0.70 -23.24 2.35
N LEU A 114 0.40 -23.18 1.60
CA LEU A 114 0.51 -23.81 0.27
C LEU A 114 0.46 -25.34 0.37
N CYS A 115 1.17 -25.94 1.35
CA CYS A 115 1.09 -27.39 1.59
C CYS A 115 -0.35 -27.85 1.84
N LEU A 116 -1.10 -27.12 2.67
CA LEU A 116 -2.48 -27.41 2.98
C LEU A 116 -3.42 -27.22 1.78
N GLN A 117 -3.16 -26.24 0.93
CA GLN A 117 -3.90 -25.96 -0.29
C GLN A 117 -3.71 -27.07 -1.32
N GLU A 118 -2.45 -27.48 -1.53
CA GLU A 118 -2.08 -28.51 -2.52
C GLU A 118 -2.24 -29.94 -2.00
N ARG A 119 -2.54 -30.14 -0.72
CA ARG A 119 -2.65 -31.44 -0.04
C ARG A 119 -1.41 -32.32 -0.23
N ARG A 120 -0.24 -31.72 -0.25
CA ARG A 120 1.06 -32.39 -0.34
C ARG A 120 2.14 -31.57 0.35
N LEU A 121 3.23 -32.22 0.74
CA LEU A 121 4.39 -31.51 1.25
C LEU A 121 5.13 -30.83 0.09
N VAL A 122 5.14 -29.50 0.08
CA VAL A 122 5.80 -28.67 -0.94
C VAL A 122 7.25 -28.42 -0.53
N ASP A 123 8.14 -28.24 -1.51
CA ASP A 123 9.52 -27.85 -1.25
C ASP A 123 9.57 -26.50 -0.51
N THR A 124 10.51 -26.36 0.41
CA THR A 124 10.76 -25.14 1.18
C THR A 124 11.51 -24.05 0.40
N ALA A 125 11.91 -24.34 -0.86
CA ALA A 125 12.56 -23.36 -1.73
C ALA A 125 11.69 -22.09 -1.90
N GLY A 126 12.27 -20.94 -1.61
CA GLY A 126 11.56 -19.64 -1.63
C GLY A 126 10.84 -19.27 -0.33
N PHE A 127 10.61 -20.20 0.58
CA PHE A 127 9.95 -19.95 1.88
C PHE A 127 10.92 -20.07 3.08
N GLY A 128 12.13 -20.58 2.86
CA GLY A 128 13.16 -20.73 3.90
C GLY A 128 13.74 -19.38 4.32
N ILE A 129 13.96 -19.22 5.62
CA ILE A 129 14.67 -18.07 6.18
C ILE A 129 16.10 -18.51 6.47
N PHE A 130 17.06 -17.96 5.70
CA PHE A 130 18.47 -18.36 5.83
C PHE A 130 19.09 -17.84 7.13
N THR A 131 19.84 -18.71 7.83
CA THR A 131 20.72 -18.31 8.93
C THR A 131 21.98 -17.68 8.35
N PRO A 132 22.36 -16.45 8.75
CA PRO A 132 23.68 -15.92 8.39
C PRO A 132 24.74 -16.81 9.05
N LYS A 133 25.59 -17.43 8.24
CA LYS A 133 26.79 -18.12 8.75
C LYS A 133 27.66 -17.09 9.46
N ARG A 134 27.80 -17.18 10.77
CA ARG A 134 28.84 -16.45 11.50
C ARG A 134 30.18 -16.82 10.89
N TRP A 135 30.85 -15.83 10.33
CA TRP A 135 32.24 -15.95 9.90
C TRP A 135 33.09 -16.19 11.15
N ALA A 136 33.56 -17.43 11.34
CA ALA A 136 34.61 -17.73 12.29
C ALA A 136 35.90 -17.11 11.74
N GLY A 137 36.48 -16.18 12.47
CA GLY A 137 37.76 -15.57 12.15
C GLY A 137 38.89 -16.61 12.02
N PRO A 138 39.99 -16.29 11.33
CA PRO A 138 41.03 -17.27 11.00
C PRO A 138 41.76 -17.73 12.25
N THR A 139 41.64 -19.00 12.55
CA THR A 139 42.51 -19.72 13.50
C THR A 139 43.88 -19.92 12.86
N GLN A 140 44.91 -19.47 13.55
CA GLN A 140 46.33 -19.66 13.16
C GLN A 140 46.61 -21.11 12.86
N LEU A 141 47.14 -21.40 11.69
CA LEU A 141 47.79 -22.66 11.33
C LEU A 141 49.31 -22.47 11.34
N SER A 142 49.94 -23.31 12.15
CA SER A 142 51.37 -23.46 12.30
C SER A 142 52.03 -24.01 11.02
N LYS A 143 53.28 -23.57 10.82
CA LYS A 143 54.21 -23.92 9.73
C LYS A 143 54.62 -25.36 9.71
N ALA A 144 54.71 -25.96 8.55
CA ALA A 144 55.70 -26.89 7.96
C ALA A 144 55.06 -27.48 6.68
N ASP A 145 55.62 -27.68 5.54
CA ASP A 145 56.88 -27.83 4.95
C ASP A 145 56.81 -27.64 3.43
N GLN A 146 57.93 -27.20 2.92
CA GLN A 146 58.37 -26.97 1.57
C GLN A 146 58.05 -28.00 0.50
N ALA A 147 57.77 -27.53 -0.74
CA ALA A 147 58.58 -27.80 -1.93
C ALA A 147 57.92 -27.25 -3.22
N GLN A 148 58.61 -26.36 -3.91
CA GLN A 148 58.47 -26.02 -5.35
C GLN A 148 59.36 -27.00 -6.18
N PRO A 149 59.41 -27.02 -7.56
CA PRO A 149 59.24 -25.85 -8.46
C PRO A 149 58.72 -26.10 -9.91
N ARG A 150 58.38 -24.97 -10.58
CA ARG A 150 58.59 -24.60 -12.02
C ARG A 150 57.95 -25.43 -13.13
N THR A 151 57.38 -24.88 -14.20
CA THR A 151 57.74 -23.86 -15.21
C THR A 151 56.53 -23.51 -16.09
N ALA A 152 56.29 -22.29 -16.38
CA ALA A 152 56.36 -21.49 -17.61
C ALA A 152 55.65 -22.01 -18.89
N LEU A 153 54.75 -21.21 -19.44
CA LEU A 153 54.78 -20.48 -20.73
C LEU A 153 53.40 -20.15 -21.28
N SER A 154 53.13 -18.85 -21.44
CA SER A 154 52.16 -18.32 -22.41
C SER A 154 52.86 -18.26 -23.79
N PRO A 155 52.26 -17.92 -24.96
CA PRO A 155 51.04 -17.14 -25.23
C PRO A 155 50.25 -17.53 -26.52
N SER A 156 49.21 -16.81 -26.80
CA SER A 156 48.74 -16.34 -28.13
C SER A 156 47.29 -16.64 -28.53
N ARG A 157 46.58 -15.55 -28.77
CA ARG A 157 45.36 -15.35 -29.58
C ARG A 157 45.64 -15.65 -31.09
N PRO A 158 44.70 -15.68 -32.07
CA PRO A 158 43.36 -15.10 -32.12
C PRO A 158 42.30 -15.85 -33.00
N LEU A 159 41.05 -15.30 -33.01
CA LEU A 159 40.05 -15.22 -34.13
C LEU A 159 39.37 -16.47 -34.67
N THR A 160 38.03 -16.57 -34.62
CA THR A 160 37.06 -16.33 -35.71
C THR A 160 35.66 -16.83 -35.32
N ARG A 161 34.66 -16.02 -35.61
CA ARG A 161 33.25 -16.43 -35.82
C ARG A 161 33.17 -17.22 -37.12
N PRO A 162 32.16 -18.10 -37.42
CA PRO A 162 30.80 -17.67 -37.67
C PRO A 162 29.63 -18.71 -37.44
N VAL A 163 28.40 -18.17 -37.51
CA VAL A 163 27.15 -18.70 -38.09
C VAL A 163 26.30 -19.73 -37.34
N SER A 164 25.06 -19.28 -37.11
CA SER A 164 23.86 -20.04 -36.70
C SER A 164 23.45 -21.12 -37.71
N PRO A 165 22.59 -22.08 -37.32
CA PRO A 165 21.18 -21.93 -37.67
C PRO A 165 20.14 -22.41 -36.63
N SER A 166 18.97 -21.82 -36.78
CA SER A 166 17.64 -22.09 -36.27
C SER A 166 17.23 -23.55 -36.06
N TRP A 167 16.29 -23.79 -35.12
CA TRP A 167 15.01 -24.49 -35.29
C TRP A 167 14.21 -24.52 -33.96
N ARG A 168 13.04 -23.89 -34.01
CA ARG A 168 11.69 -24.19 -33.51
C ARG A 168 11.43 -24.76 -32.13
N THR A 169 10.62 -23.94 -31.39
CA THR A 169 9.31 -24.18 -30.76
C THR A 169 9.22 -25.22 -29.64
N ASP A 170 8.83 -24.82 -28.42
CA ASP A 170 7.49 -24.71 -27.90
C ASP A 170 7.50 -24.45 -26.37
N ALA A 171 6.43 -23.77 -25.93
CA ALA A 171 5.94 -23.66 -24.57
C ALA A 171 6.66 -22.67 -23.63
N VAL A 172 6.34 -21.40 -23.82
CA VAL A 172 6.49 -20.36 -22.81
C VAL A 172 5.24 -20.36 -21.94
N ALA A 173 5.38 -20.82 -20.71
CA ALA A 173 4.42 -20.51 -19.66
C ALA A 173 4.66 -19.06 -19.24
N SER A 174 3.71 -18.20 -19.57
CA SER A 174 3.67 -16.80 -19.18
C SER A 174 3.57 -16.66 -17.68
N ILE A 175 4.64 -16.22 -17.04
CA ILE A 175 4.58 -15.64 -15.71
C ILE A 175 4.07 -14.22 -15.89
N GLN A 176 2.78 -14.02 -15.68
CA GLN A 176 2.18 -12.70 -15.54
C GLN A 176 2.72 -12.08 -14.25
N ALA A 177 3.61 -11.12 -14.38
CA ALA A 177 3.89 -10.17 -13.35
C ALA A 177 2.64 -9.28 -13.20
N GLN A 178 1.78 -9.62 -12.27
CA GLN A 178 0.71 -8.73 -11.83
C GLN A 178 1.36 -7.53 -11.16
N THR A 179 1.38 -6.40 -11.85
CA THR A 179 1.57 -5.10 -11.23
C THR A 179 0.37 -4.86 -10.34
N SER A 180 0.57 -5.02 -9.05
CA SER A 180 -0.40 -4.63 -8.04
C SER A 180 -0.55 -3.11 -8.05
N SER A 181 -1.61 -2.63 -8.70
CA SER A 181 -2.27 -1.41 -8.24
C SER A 181 -2.65 -1.66 -6.79
N ASP A 182 -2.23 -0.79 -5.88
CA ASP A 182 -2.41 -0.85 -4.45
C ASP A 182 -3.68 -1.55 -3.97
N GLY A 183 -3.63 -2.86 -3.88
CA GLY A 183 -4.55 -3.73 -3.19
C GLY A 183 -3.83 -4.20 -1.93
N GLU A 184 -3.87 -3.38 -0.88
CA GLU A 184 -3.30 -3.73 0.41
C GLU A 184 -4.07 -4.91 1.01
N THR A 185 -3.46 -6.07 1.05
CA THR A 185 -3.77 -7.09 2.04
C THR A 185 -2.82 -6.90 3.21
N SER A 186 -3.32 -6.25 4.24
CA SER A 186 -2.68 -6.12 5.54
C SER A 186 -2.96 -7.38 6.34
N ASP A 187 -1.97 -8.25 6.45
CA ASP A 187 -1.93 -9.28 7.49
C ASP A 187 -1.25 -8.68 8.73
N GLY A 188 -2.06 -8.34 9.72
CA GLY A 188 -1.62 -7.92 11.05
C GLY A 188 -2.83 -7.64 11.93
N GLU A 189 -3.04 -8.49 12.95
CA GLU A 189 -4.07 -8.43 13.99
C GLU A 189 -5.34 -7.67 13.59
N GLU A 190 -6.36 -8.43 13.19
CA GLU A 190 -7.74 -7.95 13.07
C GLU A 190 -8.26 -7.49 14.45
N THR A 191 -7.99 -6.27 14.82
CA THR A 191 -9.05 -5.50 15.45
C THR A 191 -10.05 -5.25 14.32
N GLN A 192 -11.15 -6.01 14.33
CA GLN A 192 -12.26 -5.80 13.40
C GLN A 192 -12.63 -4.31 13.46
N VAL A 193 -12.17 -3.58 12.45
CA VAL A 193 -12.63 -2.21 12.21
C VAL A 193 -14.11 -2.35 11.88
N SER A 194 -14.97 -1.84 12.76
CA SER A 194 -16.41 -1.89 12.52
C SER A 194 -16.74 -1.17 11.21
N ALA A 195 -17.85 -1.55 10.57
CA ALA A 195 -18.34 -0.83 9.39
C ALA A 195 -18.49 0.68 9.65
N ALA A 196 -18.80 1.06 10.90
CA ALA A 196 -18.88 2.44 11.35
C ALA A 196 -17.50 3.12 11.42
N ASP A 197 -16.44 2.38 11.82
CA ASP A 197 -15.08 2.92 11.84
C ASP A 197 -14.52 3.07 10.42
N LEU A 198 -14.87 2.15 9.51
CA LEU A 198 -14.52 2.25 8.11
C LEU A 198 -15.26 3.42 7.44
N GLU A 199 -16.53 3.61 7.75
CA GLU A 199 -17.35 4.73 7.30
C GLU A 199 -16.84 6.06 7.86
N ALA A 200 -16.44 6.08 9.12
CA ALA A 200 -15.81 7.22 9.75
C ALA A 200 -14.43 7.55 9.16
N LEU A 201 -13.65 6.53 8.75
CA LEU A 201 -12.39 6.71 8.01
C LEU A 201 -12.59 7.33 6.62
N ILE A 202 -13.72 7.06 5.99
CA ILE A 202 -14.05 7.50 4.64
C ILE A 202 -14.77 8.86 4.65
N SER A 203 -15.64 9.11 5.63
CA SER A 203 -16.51 10.30 5.72
C SER A 203 -15.97 11.42 6.59
N GLY A 204 -15.07 11.11 7.52
CA GLY A 204 -14.62 12.09 8.51
C GLY A 204 -15.57 12.31 9.69
N ARG A 205 -16.70 11.59 9.80
CA ARG A 205 -17.68 11.76 10.89
C ARG A 205 -18.00 10.43 11.57
N TYR A 206 -18.04 10.41 12.91
CA TYR A 206 -18.61 9.30 13.68
C TYR A 206 -20.10 9.55 13.94
N PRO A 207 -20.95 8.49 14.04
CA PRO A 207 -22.34 8.67 14.43
C PRO A 207 -22.41 9.22 15.85
N THR A 208 -23.08 10.35 16.03
CA THR A 208 -23.44 10.89 17.35
C THR A 208 -24.68 10.17 17.89
N PRO A 209 -24.76 9.93 19.22
CA PRO A 209 -26.04 9.62 19.85
C PRO A 209 -26.93 10.87 19.79
N PHE A 210 -28.20 10.65 19.54
CA PHE A 210 -29.29 11.62 19.41
C PHE A 210 -29.26 12.78 20.39
N GLU A 211 -29.49 14.01 19.87
CA GLU A 211 -30.37 15.00 20.49
C GLU A 211 -30.91 16.03 19.46
N GLY A 212 -32.16 16.30 19.57
CA GLY A 212 -33.25 16.96 19.03
C GLY A 212 -33.14 18.26 18.21
N ASP A 213 -34.02 18.30 17.23
CA ASP A 213 -34.79 19.42 16.62
C ASP A 213 -34.13 20.78 16.37
N ASN A 214 -33.90 21.03 15.05
CA ASN A 214 -34.49 22.18 14.34
C ASN A 214 -34.25 22.04 12.83
N GLU A 215 -35.34 22.01 12.07
CA GLU A 215 -35.33 21.95 10.60
C GLU A 215 -34.83 23.25 9.95
N PRO A 216 -34.17 23.12 8.76
CA PRO A 216 -34.90 23.29 7.53
C PRO A 216 -34.51 22.32 6.40
N SER A 217 -35.56 21.80 5.76
CA SER A 217 -35.69 21.19 4.42
C SER A 217 -34.76 20.02 4.02
N PRO A 218 -35.30 18.89 3.57
CA PRO A 218 -34.57 17.62 3.49
C PRO A 218 -33.64 17.56 2.27
N ALA A 219 -32.33 17.66 2.54
CA ALA A 219 -31.32 17.05 1.67
C ALA A 219 -31.39 15.52 1.89
N PRO A 220 -31.15 14.67 0.86
CA PRO A 220 -31.23 13.22 1.01
C PRO A 220 -30.30 12.76 2.12
N GLU A 221 -30.90 12.12 3.12
CA GLU A 221 -30.25 11.68 4.35
C GLU A 221 -28.98 10.84 4.07
N GLY A 222 -27.87 11.26 4.62
CA GLY A 222 -26.62 10.49 4.65
C GLY A 222 -25.52 10.92 3.67
N LEU A 223 -25.72 11.88 2.77
CA LEU A 223 -24.69 12.36 1.84
C LEU A 223 -23.65 13.28 2.51
N ASP A 224 -24.03 13.99 3.54
CA ASP A 224 -23.14 14.92 4.29
C ASP A 224 -21.98 14.22 5.02
N LYS A 225 -22.04 12.89 5.11
CA LYS A 225 -20.99 12.07 5.72
C LYS A 225 -19.78 11.84 4.80
N TRP A 226 -19.94 12.06 3.48
CA TRP A 226 -18.89 11.72 2.51
C TRP A 226 -18.06 12.95 2.14
N VAL A 227 -16.73 12.81 2.22
CA VAL A 227 -15.78 13.85 1.81
C VAL A 227 -16.03 14.29 0.35
N CYS A 228 -16.34 13.35 -0.53
CA CYS A 228 -16.64 13.65 -1.94
C CYS A 228 -17.97 14.42 -2.16
N ALA A 229 -18.83 14.50 -1.14
CA ALA A 229 -20.05 15.32 -1.19
C ALA A 229 -19.82 16.77 -0.75
N GLN A 230 -18.68 17.09 -0.14
CA GLN A 230 -18.36 18.39 0.43
C GLN A 230 -17.31 19.13 -0.40
N PRO A 231 -17.38 20.47 -0.50
CA PRO A 231 -16.32 21.25 -1.15
C PRO A 231 -15.10 21.38 -0.22
N SER A 232 -13.89 21.19 -0.75
CA SER A 232 -12.65 21.35 0.03
C SER A 232 -12.33 22.80 0.41
N SER A 233 -13.06 23.77 -0.17
CA SER A 233 -12.98 25.20 0.19
C SER A 233 -13.31 25.49 1.66
N GLN A 234 -13.98 24.57 2.36
CA GLN A 234 -14.16 24.64 3.81
C GLN A 234 -12.85 24.66 4.60
N LYS A 235 -11.72 24.27 3.98
CA LYS A 235 -10.37 24.31 4.58
C LYS A 235 -9.60 25.59 4.27
N ALA A 236 -10.19 26.55 3.56
CA ALA A 236 -9.47 27.76 3.10
C ALA A 236 -8.85 28.55 4.25
N ILE A 237 -9.48 28.55 5.44
CA ILE A 237 -8.96 29.17 6.65
C ILE A 237 -8.80 28.11 7.73
N ASN A 238 -7.54 27.79 8.07
CA ASN A 238 -7.25 26.92 9.20
C ASN A 238 -7.19 27.75 10.49
N TYR A 239 -8.20 27.63 11.34
CA TYR A 239 -8.24 28.29 12.64
C TYR A 239 -7.39 27.60 13.71
N ASN A 240 -6.83 26.41 13.43
CA ASN A 240 -6.11 25.56 14.39
C ASN A 240 -4.69 25.19 13.90
N PRO A 241 -3.90 26.12 13.32
CA PRO A 241 -2.60 25.78 12.73
C PRO A 241 -1.63 25.24 13.79
N HIS A 242 -1.61 25.82 14.98
CA HIS A 242 -0.75 25.42 16.09
C HIS A 242 -0.99 23.96 16.57
N ILE A 243 -2.18 23.43 16.34
CA ILE A 243 -2.52 22.03 16.63
C ILE A 243 -2.17 21.17 15.43
N THR A 244 -2.62 21.56 14.22
CA THR A 244 -2.47 20.73 13.01
C THR A 244 -1.01 20.52 12.64
N GLU A 245 -0.13 21.51 12.78
CA GLU A 245 1.31 21.40 12.52
C GLU A 245 1.96 20.30 13.38
N LYS A 246 1.64 20.24 14.67
CA LYS A 246 2.18 19.21 15.58
C LYS A 246 1.66 17.81 15.25
N LEU A 247 0.37 17.71 14.89
CA LEU A 247 -0.23 16.44 14.47
C LEU A 247 0.31 15.98 13.12
N GLU A 248 0.65 16.88 12.19
CA GLU A 248 1.27 16.57 10.91
C GLU A 248 2.64 15.92 11.07
N VAL A 249 3.46 16.40 12.00
CA VAL A 249 4.75 15.78 12.33
C VAL A 249 4.57 14.32 12.74
N LEU A 250 3.58 14.02 13.61
CA LEU A 250 3.28 12.64 14.01
C LEU A 250 2.68 11.81 12.87
N ALA A 251 1.77 12.39 12.08
CA ALA A 251 1.22 11.70 10.91
C ALA A 251 2.33 11.24 9.96
N LYS A 252 3.28 12.13 9.69
CA LYS A 252 4.45 11.87 8.86
C LYS A 252 5.36 10.81 9.48
N ALA A 253 5.66 10.91 10.78
CA ALA A 253 6.47 9.94 11.49
C ALA A 253 5.88 8.52 11.40
N TYR A 254 4.58 8.37 11.63
CA TYR A 254 3.91 7.08 11.49
C TYR A 254 3.87 6.58 10.04
N SER A 255 3.69 7.48 9.07
CA SER A 255 3.69 7.13 7.65
C SER A 255 5.02 6.52 7.23
N VAL A 256 6.15 7.18 7.53
CA VAL A 256 7.49 6.67 7.14
C VAL A 256 7.90 5.43 7.94
N GLN A 257 7.37 5.24 9.15
CA GLN A 257 7.51 4.02 9.93
C GLN A 257 6.63 2.86 9.43
N GLY A 258 5.76 3.11 8.44
CA GLY A 258 4.86 2.10 7.89
C GLY A 258 3.62 1.82 8.73
N ASP A 259 3.37 2.58 9.81
CA ASP A 259 2.13 2.50 10.59
C ASP A 259 1.01 3.29 9.91
N LYS A 260 0.48 2.71 8.85
CA LYS A 260 -0.51 3.33 7.98
C LYS A 260 -1.80 3.69 8.74
N TRP A 261 -2.21 2.87 9.70
CA TRP A 261 -3.44 3.10 10.45
C TRP A 261 -3.35 4.29 11.38
N ARG A 262 -2.23 4.44 12.11
CA ARG A 262 -2.02 5.63 12.91
C ARG A 262 -1.87 6.87 12.03
N ALA A 263 -1.07 6.79 10.97
CA ALA A 263 -0.92 7.90 10.02
C ALA A 263 -2.27 8.37 9.47
N LEU A 264 -3.14 7.43 9.07
CA LEU A 264 -4.49 7.74 8.58
C LEU A 264 -5.38 8.37 9.65
N GLY A 265 -5.31 7.87 10.90
CA GLY A 265 -6.05 8.46 12.03
C GLY A 265 -5.64 9.91 12.32
N TYR A 266 -4.33 10.22 12.25
CA TYR A 266 -3.85 11.59 12.36
C TYR A 266 -4.27 12.45 11.18
N ALA A 267 -4.12 11.98 9.94
CA ALA A 267 -4.53 12.71 8.74
C ALA A 267 -6.02 13.09 8.79
N LYS A 268 -6.87 12.19 9.29
CA LYS A 268 -8.29 12.42 9.49
C LYS A 268 -8.55 13.54 10.51
N ALA A 269 -7.89 13.49 11.66
CA ALA A 269 -8.04 14.52 12.69
C ALA A 269 -7.54 15.89 12.20
N ILE A 270 -6.43 15.92 11.46
CA ILE A 270 -5.89 17.14 10.84
C ILE A 270 -6.90 17.75 9.87
N ASN A 271 -7.49 16.94 9.00
CA ASN A 271 -8.50 17.42 8.06
C ASN A 271 -9.75 17.96 8.77
N ALA A 272 -10.21 17.28 9.83
CA ALA A 272 -11.34 17.73 10.63
C ALA A 272 -11.06 19.09 11.31
N LEU A 273 -9.85 19.26 11.88
CA LEU A 273 -9.42 20.52 12.50
C LEU A 273 -9.27 21.66 11.49
N LYS A 274 -8.72 21.38 10.31
CA LYS A 274 -8.60 22.37 9.22
C LYS A 274 -9.94 22.84 8.69
N SER A 275 -10.96 21.98 8.76
CA SER A 275 -12.33 22.29 8.33
C SER A 275 -13.19 22.86 9.46
N PHE A 276 -12.70 22.89 10.69
CA PHE A 276 -13.47 23.40 11.82
C PHE A 276 -13.53 24.93 11.78
N HIS A 277 -14.71 25.48 11.97
CA HIS A 277 -15.07 26.88 11.70
C HIS A 277 -14.52 27.91 12.71
N LYS A 278 -13.84 27.46 13.78
CA LYS A 278 -13.27 28.30 14.83
C LYS A 278 -12.06 27.64 15.51
N PRO A 279 -11.28 28.40 16.31
CA PRO A 279 -10.27 27.82 17.18
C PRO A 279 -10.88 26.85 18.19
N VAL A 280 -10.24 25.70 18.40
CA VAL A 280 -10.61 24.74 19.44
C VAL A 280 -10.05 25.22 20.77
N SER A 281 -10.86 25.23 21.83
CA SER A 281 -10.50 25.77 23.15
C SER A 281 -10.59 24.78 24.29
N SER A 282 -11.26 23.64 24.12
CA SER A 282 -11.50 22.68 25.20
C SER A 282 -11.51 21.23 24.72
N TYR A 283 -11.43 20.30 25.70
CA TYR A 283 -11.57 18.86 25.45
C TYR A 283 -12.93 18.51 24.84
N GLN A 284 -14.01 19.04 25.41
CA GLN A 284 -15.38 18.75 24.96
C GLN A 284 -15.58 19.21 23.54
N GLU A 285 -15.06 20.38 23.21
CA GLU A 285 -15.13 20.93 21.86
C GLU A 285 -14.31 20.08 20.88
N ALA A 286 -13.07 19.72 21.23
CA ALA A 286 -12.23 18.84 20.43
C ALA A 286 -12.88 17.46 20.20
N PHE A 287 -13.42 16.85 21.26
CA PHE A 287 -14.06 15.54 21.20
C PHE A 287 -15.38 15.58 20.41
N GLY A 288 -16.08 16.71 20.39
CA GLY A 288 -17.30 16.92 19.59
C GLY A 288 -17.04 17.04 18.08
N ILE A 289 -15.78 17.24 17.65
CA ILE A 289 -15.46 17.34 16.23
C ILE A 289 -15.51 15.95 15.60
N PRO A 290 -16.34 15.72 14.56
CA PRO A 290 -16.40 14.45 13.86
C PRO A 290 -15.02 14.04 13.33
N GLY A 291 -14.58 12.83 13.69
CA GLY A 291 -13.25 12.35 13.30
C GLY A 291 -12.18 12.49 14.38
N ILE A 292 -12.48 13.11 15.50
CA ILE A 292 -11.58 13.25 16.64
C ILE A 292 -12.07 12.35 17.78
N GLY A 293 -11.37 11.25 18.00
CA GLY A 293 -11.66 10.34 19.11
C GLY A 293 -11.00 10.78 20.43
N LYS A 294 -11.36 10.13 21.54
CA LYS A 294 -10.89 10.44 22.91
C LYS A 294 -9.38 10.70 23.00
N ARG A 295 -8.54 9.77 22.49
CA ARG A 295 -7.08 9.90 22.54
C ARG A 295 -6.53 11.05 21.71
N MET A 296 -7.24 11.45 20.66
CA MET A 296 -6.85 12.61 19.85
C MET A 296 -7.25 13.90 20.54
N ALA A 297 -8.45 13.97 21.15
CA ALA A 297 -8.89 15.11 21.96
C ALA A 297 -7.94 15.35 23.14
N GLU A 298 -7.48 14.31 23.83
CA GLU A 298 -6.47 14.41 24.90
C GLU A 298 -5.17 15.07 24.40
N LYS A 299 -4.69 14.71 23.20
CA LYS A 299 -3.49 15.33 22.63
C LYS A 299 -3.71 16.79 22.20
N ILE A 300 -4.91 17.09 21.70
CA ILE A 300 -5.27 18.47 21.34
C ILE A 300 -5.24 19.34 22.59
N VAL A 301 -5.81 18.87 23.71
CA VAL A 301 -5.79 19.60 24.98
C VAL A 301 -4.35 19.77 25.49
N GLU A 302 -3.53 18.72 25.42
CA GLU A 302 -2.11 18.82 25.78
C GLU A 302 -1.39 19.94 24.99
N ILE A 303 -1.70 20.06 23.68
CA ILE A 303 -1.17 21.15 22.84
C ILE A 303 -1.72 22.51 23.25
N LEU A 304 -3.01 22.60 23.57
CA LEU A 304 -3.65 23.86 23.98
C LEU A 304 -3.09 24.37 25.30
N GLU A 305 -2.87 23.48 26.28
CA GLU A 305 -2.42 23.85 27.63
C GLU A 305 -0.90 24.13 27.68
N SER A 306 -0.08 23.32 27.01
CA SER A 306 1.37 23.39 27.10
C SER A 306 2.06 24.04 25.90
N GLY A 307 1.33 24.25 24.80
CA GLY A 307 1.90 24.66 23.52
C GLY A 307 2.73 23.57 22.85
N HIS A 308 2.83 22.37 23.45
CA HIS A 308 3.69 21.27 23.02
C HIS A 308 2.94 19.93 23.07
N LEU A 309 3.51 18.91 22.46
CA LEU A 309 3.01 17.54 22.52
C LEU A 309 4.16 16.61 22.88
N ARG A 310 4.19 16.09 24.10
CA ARG A 310 5.27 15.20 24.61
C ARG A 310 5.55 14.00 23.70
N LYS A 311 4.55 13.55 22.94
CA LYS A 311 4.71 12.46 21.99
C LYS A 311 5.74 12.79 20.89
N LEU A 312 5.97 14.07 20.59
CA LEU A 312 6.99 14.52 19.64
C LEU A 312 8.42 14.27 20.15
N ASP A 313 8.65 14.37 21.46
CA ASP A 313 9.96 14.16 22.10
C ASP A 313 10.41 12.69 22.00
N HIS A 314 9.46 11.80 21.76
CA HIS A 314 9.69 10.35 21.64
C HIS A 314 9.58 9.84 20.20
N ILE A 315 9.74 10.72 19.21
CA ILE A 315 9.86 10.31 17.82
C ILE A 315 11.20 9.57 17.67
N SER A 316 11.14 8.36 17.12
CA SER A 316 12.34 7.54 16.90
C SER A 316 13.38 8.28 16.06
N GLU A 317 14.65 8.18 16.44
CA GLU A 317 15.78 8.69 15.65
C GLU A 317 15.85 8.13 14.22
N SER A 318 15.17 7.02 13.97
CA SER A 318 15.05 6.46 12.63
C SER A 318 14.18 7.30 11.69
N VAL A 319 13.23 8.09 12.22
CA VAL A 319 12.24 8.82 11.40
C VAL A 319 12.86 9.76 10.37
N PRO A 320 13.84 10.62 10.71
CA PRO A 320 14.47 11.49 9.72
C PRO A 320 15.17 10.71 8.60
N VAL A 321 15.82 9.59 8.95
CA VAL A 321 16.52 8.75 7.98
C VAL A 321 15.53 7.98 7.10
N LEU A 322 14.45 7.44 7.68
CA LEU A 322 13.40 6.77 6.92
C LEU A 322 12.70 7.74 5.97
N GLU A 323 12.50 8.99 6.40
CA GLU A 323 11.98 10.05 5.54
C GLU A 323 12.94 10.34 4.39
N LEU A 324 14.23 10.55 4.69
CA LEU A 324 15.27 10.78 3.68
C LEU A 324 15.25 9.69 2.61
N PHE A 325 15.16 8.43 3.00
CA PHE A 325 15.15 7.30 2.07
C PHE A 325 13.82 7.13 1.33
N SER A 326 12.69 7.34 2.00
CA SER A 326 11.37 7.20 1.36
C SER A 326 11.07 8.33 0.36
N ASN A 327 11.82 9.42 0.40
CA ASN A 327 11.75 10.48 -0.60
C ASN A 327 12.50 10.14 -1.90
N ILE A 328 13.30 9.07 -1.93
CA ILE A 328 13.87 8.55 -3.19
C ILE A 328 12.73 7.93 -3.99
N TRP A 329 12.46 8.45 -5.18
CA TRP A 329 11.42 7.88 -6.03
C TRP A 329 11.69 6.40 -6.33
N GLY A 330 10.69 5.55 -6.16
CA GLY A 330 10.84 4.09 -6.25
C GLY A 330 11.28 3.41 -4.95
N ALA A 331 11.53 4.16 -3.88
CA ALA A 331 11.81 3.62 -2.55
C ALA A 331 10.61 3.86 -1.63
N GLY A 332 9.81 2.83 -1.42
CA GLY A 332 8.73 2.87 -0.45
C GLY A 332 9.20 2.67 1.00
N THR A 333 8.27 2.73 1.95
CA THR A 333 8.57 2.56 3.39
C THR A 333 9.32 1.27 3.72
N LYS A 334 9.00 0.16 3.04
CA LYS A 334 9.70 -1.13 3.24
C LYS A 334 11.16 -1.06 2.78
N THR A 335 11.42 -0.44 1.65
CA THR A 335 12.79 -0.24 1.13
C THR A 335 13.59 0.66 2.05
N ALA A 336 13.01 1.78 2.50
CA ALA A 336 13.64 2.69 3.45
C ALA A 336 14.01 1.99 4.77
N GLN A 337 13.09 1.18 5.32
CA GLN A 337 13.35 0.38 6.51
C GLN A 337 14.46 -0.65 6.30
N MET A 338 14.45 -1.34 5.16
CA MET A 338 15.49 -2.30 4.80
C MET A 338 16.87 -1.64 4.78
N TRP A 339 17.02 -0.50 4.12
CA TRP A 339 18.28 0.24 4.07
C TRP A 339 18.71 0.74 5.45
N TYR A 340 17.77 1.23 6.26
CA TYR A 340 18.04 1.61 7.64
C TYR A 340 18.57 0.45 8.48
N HIS A 341 17.98 -0.75 8.34
CA HIS A 341 18.42 -1.96 9.04
C HIS A 341 19.77 -2.50 8.53
N GLN A 342 20.12 -2.20 7.28
CA GLN A 342 21.45 -2.49 6.72
C GLN A 342 22.53 -1.55 7.26
N GLY A 343 22.17 -0.54 8.03
CA GLY A 343 23.09 0.41 8.64
C GLY A 343 23.25 1.71 7.88
N PHE A 344 22.57 1.90 6.75
CA PHE A 344 22.64 3.14 5.98
C PHE A 344 21.96 4.30 6.72
N ARG A 345 22.53 5.50 6.63
CA ARG A 345 22.04 6.69 7.32
C ARG A 345 22.00 7.95 6.44
N SER A 346 22.64 7.92 5.30
CA SER A 346 22.78 9.06 4.36
C SER A 346 22.45 8.65 2.92
N LEU A 347 22.18 9.63 2.05
CA LEU A 347 22.04 9.39 0.62
C LEU A 347 23.36 8.92 -0.02
N GLU A 348 24.48 9.28 0.59
CA GLU A 348 25.80 8.84 0.16
C GLU A 348 26.00 7.34 0.41
N ASP A 349 25.55 6.84 1.56
CA ASP A 349 25.56 5.40 1.84
C ASP A 349 24.71 4.65 0.80
N ILE A 350 23.53 5.20 0.47
CA ILE A 350 22.67 4.61 -0.55
C ILE A 350 23.35 4.61 -1.92
N ARG A 351 24.00 5.72 -2.30
CA ARG A 351 24.69 5.85 -3.59
C ARG A 351 25.84 4.87 -3.74
N ASN A 352 26.60 4.67 -2.67
CA ASN A 352 27.86 3.91 -2.70
C ASN A 352 27.65 2.41 -2.42
N TYR A 353 26.65 2.03 -1.61
CA TYR A 353 26.55 0.68 -1.06
C TYR A 353 25.21 -0.01 -1.29
N ALA A 354 24.14 0.71 -1.65
CA ALA A 354 22.84 0.08 -1.85
C ALA A 354 22.72 -0.53 -3.25
N CYS A 355 22.08 -1.69 -3.32
CA CYS A 355 21.67 -2.25 -4.59
C CYS A 355 20.38 -1.56 -5.04
N LEU A 356 20.47 -0.68 -6.04
CA LEU A 356 19.38 0.15 -6.55
C LEU A 356 18.73 -0.48 -7.79
N THR A 357 17.43 -0.41 -7.87
CA THR A 357 16.73 -0.59 -9.15
C THR A 357 16.99 0.61 -10.06
N THR A 358 16.80 0.45 -11.37
CA THR A 358 16.92 1.56 -12.33
C THR A 358 16.09 2.77 -11.91
N GLN A 359 14.89 2.54 -11.46
CA GLN A 359 13.96 3.57 -10.99
C GLN A 359 14.49 4.30 -9.75
N GLN A 360 15.02 3.56 -8.77
CA GLN A 360 15.63 4.14 -7.56
C GLN A 360 16.90 4.93 -7.87
N ALA A 361 17.70 4.46 -8.83
CA ALA A 361 18.89 5.18 -9.28
C ALA A 361 18.52 6.54 -9.91
N ILE A 362 17.46 6.58 -10.74
CA ILE A 362 16.92 7.82 -11.31
C ILE A 362 16.35 8.71 -10.21
N GLY A 363 15.59 8.14 -9.26
CA GLY A 363 15.06 8.87 -8.12
C GLY A 363 16.14 9.49 -7.24
N LEU A 364 17.26 8.80 -7.04
CA LEU A 364 18.42 9.32 -6.31
C LEU A 364 19.19 10.37 -7.11
N LYS A 365 19.32 10.19 -8.44
CA LYS A 365 19.96 11.16 -9.35
C LYS A 365 19.27 12.52 -9.30
N HIS A 366 17.93 12.52 -9.27
CA HIS A 366 17.10 13.73 -9.30
C HIS A 366 16.44 14.04 -7.94
N TYR A 367 17.05 13.59 -6.82
CA TYR A 367 16.47 13.66 -5.50
C TYR A 367 15.99 15.07 -5.11
N ASP A 368 16.88 16.05 -5.24
CA ASP A 368 16.58 17.44 -4.86
C ASP A 368 15.56 18.09 -5.81
N ASP A 369 15.62 17.78 -7.10
CA ASP A 369 14.69 18.29 -8.10
C ASP A 369 13.27 17.79 -7.88
N PHE A 370 13.11 16.53 -7.45
CA PHE A 370 11.79 15.94 -7.18
C PHE A 370 11.17 16.41 -5.87
N LEU A 371 11.98 16.85 -4.91
CA LEU A 371 11.49 17.44 -3.66
C LEU A 371 11.05 18.90 -3.84
N ASP A 372 11.64 19.59 -4.80
CA ASP A 372 11.29 20.97 -5.12
C ASP A 372 9.98 21.01 -5.91
N ARG A 373 8.96 21.66 -5.33
CA ARG A 373 7.66 21.76 -6.00
C ARG A 373 7.74 22.76 -7.15
N MET A 374 7.29 22.33 -8.33
CA MET A 374 7.31 23.18 -9.51
C MET A 374 6.22 24.24 -9.44
N PRO A 375 6.51 25.51 -9.80
CA PRO A 375 5.53 26.56 -9.95
C PRO A 375 4.46 26.20 -11.01
N ARG A 376 3.26 26.75 -10.87
CA ARG A 376 2.15 26.47 -11.79
C ARG A 376 2.45 26.87 -13.22
N GLU A 377 3.19 27.96 -13.41
CA GLU A 377 3.64 28.47 -14.71
C GLU A 377 4.55 27.46 -15.40
N GLU A 378 5.50 26.88 -14.68
CA GLU A 378 6.39 25.81 -15.17
C GLU A 378 5.59 24.57 -15.56
N ALA A 379 4.60 24.18 -14.75
CA ALA A 379 3.71 23.07 -15.05
C ALA A 379 2.89 23.32 -16.34
N ALA A 380 2.46 24.57 -16.57
CA ALA A 380 1.77 24.95 -17.81
C ALA A 380 2.69 24.86 -19.04
N GLU A 381 3.95 25.26 -18.92
CA GLU A 381 4.94 25.13 -20.01
C GLU A 381 5.17 23.65 -20.38
N ILE A 382 5.24 22.76 -19.38
CA ILE A 382 5.37 21.32 -19.57
C ILE A 382 4.14 20.75 -20.30
N GLU A 383 2.93 21.08 -19.84
CA GLU A 383 1.69 20.67 -20.51
C GLU A 383 1.66 21.14 -21.96
N GLN A 384 1.96 22.40 -22.23
CA GLN A 384 1.98 22.96 -23.58
C GLN A 384 3.00 22.25 -24.47
N THR A 385 4.15 21.83 -23.94
CA THR A 385 5.18 21.11 -24.69
C THR A 385 4.66 19.73 -25.11
N VAL A 386 4.03 19.00 -24.19
CA VAL A 386 3.41 17.71 -24.48
C VAL A 386 2.25 17.89 -25.47
N SER A 387 1.38 18.88 -25.24
CA SER A 387 0.21 19.17 -26.07
C SER A 387 0.61 19.51 -27.52
N ARG A 388 1.60 20.39 -27.72
CA ARG A 388 2.10 20.75 -29.05
C ARG A 388 2.67 19.51 -29.77
N SER A 389 3.46 18.69 -29.09
CA SER A 389 4.04 17.47 -29.67
C SER A 389 2.95 16.46 -30.04
N ALA A 390 1.92 16.30 -29.21
CA ALA A 390 0.79 15.43 -29.46
C ALA A 390 -0.03 15.93 -30.67
N GLN A 391 -0.36 17.21 -30.72
CA GLN A 391 -1.13 17.83 -31.80
C GLN A 391 -0.36 17.87 -33.12
N ALA A 392 0.96 17.94 -33.10
CA ALA A 392 1.79 17.79 -34.30
C ALA A 392 1.68 16.38 -34.90
N LEU A 393 1.43 15.36 -34.09
CA LEU A 393 1.20 13.99 -34.54
C LEU A 393 -0.23 13.78 -35.04
N ASN A 394 -1.20 14.37 -34.37
CA ASN A 394 -2.62 14.35 -34.71
C ASN A 394 -3.33 15.58 -34.13
N PRO A 395 -3.75 16.56 -34.98
CA PRO A 395 -4.39 17.81 -34.52
C PRO A 395 -5.71 17.64 -33.74
N GLY A 396 -6.36 16.48 -33.89
CA GLY A 396 -7.60 16.17 -33.17
C GLY A 396 -7.41 15.66 -31.74
N LEU A 397 -6.17 15.44 -31.28
CA LEU A 397 -5.90 14.99 -29.92
C LEU A 397 -6.25 16.04 -28.88
N LEU A 398 -6.98 15.61 -27.86
CA LEU A 398 -7.26 16.38 -26.66
C LEU A 398 -6.21 16.05 -25.62
N CYS A 399 -5.58 17.10 -25.09
CA CYS A 399 -4.61 17.02 -24.01
C CYS A 399 -5.18 17.77 -22.81
N VAL A 400 -5.19 17.15 -21.65
CA VAL A 400 -5.75 17.74 -20.41
C VAL A 400 -4.76 17.53 -19.28
N ALA A 401 -4.28 18.65 -18.71
CA ALA A 401 -3.53 18.62 -17.47
C ALA A 401 -4.43 18.18 -16.31
N CYS A 402 -3.96 17.23 -15.52
CA CYS A 402 -4.69 16.66 -14.39
C CYS A 402 -4.00 16.97 -13.05
N GLY A 403 -4.12 16.10 -12.07
CA GLY A 403 -3.44 16.18 -10.79
C GLY A 403 -3.70 17.47 -10.02
N SER A 404 -2.72 17.89 -9.27
CA SER A 404 -2.78 19.14 -8.47
C SER A 404 -2.88 20.40 -9.34
N TYR A 405 -2.38 20.35 -10.58
CA TYR A 405 -2.53 21.42 -11.55
C TYR A 405 -4.00 21.71 -11.85
N ARG A 406 -4.78 20.67 -12.20
CA ARG A 406 -6.22 20.84 -12.50
C ARG A 406 -7.02 21.23 -11.28
N ARG A 407 -6.59 20.85 -10.06
CA ARG A 407 -7.21 21.32 -8.82
C ARG A 407 -6.88 22.77 -8.43
N GLY A 408 -6.14 23.49 -9.27
CA GLY A 408 -5.86 24.91 -9.07
C GLY A 408 -4.76 25.24 -8.05
N LYS A 409 -3.88 24.26 -7.73
CA LYS A 409 -2.77 24.49 -6.79
C LYS A 409 -1.75 25.46 -7.38
N ALA A 410 -1.17 26.33 -6.53
CA ALA A 410 -0.11 27.27 -6.91
C ALA A 410 1.21 26.55 -7.28
N THR A 411 1.44 25.36 -6.70
CA THR A 411 2.60 24.52 -6.98
C THR A 411 2.21 23.07 -7.20
N CYS A 412 2.94 22.36 -8.05
CA CYS A 412 2.72 20.95 -8.37
C CYS A 412 3.92 20.10 -7.97
N GLY A 413 3.70 18.86 -7.54
CA GLY A 413 4.78 17.89 -7.28
C GLY A 413 5.22 17.17 -8.55
N ASP A 414 4.26 16.95 -9.43
CA ASP A 414 4.39 16.27 -10.72
C ASP A 414 3.41 16.89 -11.71
N MET A 415 3.52 16.49 -12.97
CA MET A 415 2.62 16.88 -14.03
C MET A 415 1.97 15.66 -14.63
N ASP A 416 0.64 15.56 -14.51
CA ASP A 416 -0.17 14.52 -15.13
C ASP A 416 -0.81 15.08 -16.41
N VAL A 417 -0.55 14.46 -17.56
CA VAL A 417 -1.15 14.84 -18.84
C VAL A 417 -1.96 13.66 -19.40
N LEU A 418 -3.26 13.86 -19.53
CA LEU A 418 -4.16 12.88 -20.10
C LEU A 418 -4.44 13.21 -21.55
N LEU A 419 -4.32 12.20 -22.43
CA LEU A 419 -4.56 12.31 -23.87
C LEU A 419 -5.69 11.38 -24.32
N THR A 420 -6.50 11.87 -25.23
CA THR A 420 -7.55 11.09 -25.90
C THR A 420 -7.88 11.70 -27.25
N HIS A 421 -8.68 10.99 -28.06
CA HIS A 421 -9.20 11.54 -29.31
C HIS A 421 -10.73 11.35 -29.37
N PRO A 422 -11.52 12.39 -29.71
CA PRO A 422 -12.99 12.35 -29.68
C PRO A 422 -13.62 11.28 -30.58
N ASP A 423 -12.94 10.85 -31.64
CA ASP A 423 -13.44 9.79 -32.54
C ASP A 423 -13.36 8.38 -31.92
N GLY A 424 -12.77 8.25 -30.74
CA GLY A 424 -12.61 6.99 -30.02
C GLY A 424 -11.61 5.99 -30.63
N ARG A 425 -10.86 6.38 -31.68
CA ARG A 425 -9.95 5.50 -32.43
C ARG A 425 -8.56 6.09 -32.61
N SER A 426 -8.46 7.36 -32.97
CA SER A 426 -7.21 8.01 -33.40
C SER A 426 -6.23 8.32 -32.26
N HIS A 427 -6.55 7.95 -31.02
CA HIS A 427 -5.61 7.90 -29.90
C HIS A 427 -4.68 6.68 -29.97
N GLN A 428 -5.06 5.64 -30.73
CA GLN A 428 -4.26 4.41 -30.87
C GLN A 428 -2.98 4.68 -31.67
N GLY A 429 -1.86 4.09 -31.22
CA GLY A 429 -0.57 4.23 -31.87
C GLY A 429 0.10 5.61 -31.73
N VAL A 430 -0.52 6.54 -30.99
CA VAL A 430 0.07 7.86 -30.71
C VAL A 430 1.12 7.79 -29.60
N PHE A 431 0.95 6.89 -28.66
CA PHE A 431 1.74 6.85 -27.42
C PHE A 431 3.24 6.75 -27.69
N SER A 432 3.70 5.69 -28.35
CA SER A 432 5.14 5.48 -28.62
C SER A 432 5.71 6.60 -29.50
N ARG A 433 4.97 7.06 -30.52
CA ARG A 433 5.40 8.17 -31.40
C ARG A 433 5.55 9.49 -30.65
N LEU A 434 4.67 9.76 -29.67
CA LEU A 434 4.76 10.94 -28.83
C LEU A 434 5.98 10.88 -27.93
N LEU A 435 6.21 9.75 -27.25
CA LEU A 435 7.36 9.57 -26.39
C LEU A 435 8.66 9.70 -27.19
N ASP A 436 8.75 9.12 -28.38
CA ASP A 436 9.93 9.22 -29.24
C ASP A 436 10.16 10.66 -29.71
N SER A 437 9.11 11.40 -30.06
CA SER A 437 9.21 12.82 -30.42
C SER A 437 9.73 13.65 -29.25
N LEU A 438 9.20 13.45 -28.04
CA LEU A 438 9.63 14.17 -26.85
C LEU A 438 11.06 13.81 -26.42
N ARG A 439 11.51 12.56 -26.63
CA ARG A 439 12.91 12.14 -26.42
C ARG A 439 13.84 12.78 -27.42
N GLN A 440 13.47 12.80 -28.71
CA GLN A 440 14.27 13.44 -29.76
C GLN A 440 14.46 14.95 -29.54
N GLN A 441 13.49 15.61 -28.94
CA GLN A 441 13.58 17.02 -28.53
C GLN A 441 14.46 17.23 -27.30
N GLY A 442 14.95 16.18 -26.64
CA GLY A 442 15.67 16.26 -25.38
C GLY A 442 14.80 16.65 -24.18
N PHE A 443 13.46 16.65 -24.36
CA PHE A 443 12.53 17.03 -23.30
C PHE A 443 12.34 15.91 -22.28
N LEU A 444 12.21 14.64 -22.69
CA LEU A 444 12.26 13.48 -21.78
C LEU A 444 13.71 13.08 -21.54
N THR A 445 14.11 13.02 -20.29
CA THR A 445 15.50 12.76 -19.87
C THR A 445 15.72 11.38 -19.29
N ASP A 446 14.75 10.83 -18.58
CA ASP A 446 14.83 9.51 -17.96
C ASP A 446 13.44 8.84 -17.95
N ASP A 447 13.44 7.53 -18.20
CA ASP A 447 12.20 6.72 -18.17
C ASP A 447 12.11 5.96 -16.84
N LEU A 448 10.97 6.08 -16.16
CA LEU A 448 10.72 5.40 -14.88
C LEU A 448 9.88 4.16 -15.09
N VAL A 449 8.69 4.31 -15.66
CA VAL A 449 7.77 3.22 -15.96
C VAL A 449 7.09 3.50 -17.30
N SER A 450 7.09 2.51 -18.19
CA SER A 450 6.29 2.55 -19.40
C SER A 450 5.50 1.26 -19.51
N HIS A 451 4.18 1.34 -19.46
CA HIS A 451 3.27 0.22 -19.63
C HIS A 451 2.44 0.44 -20.90
N GLU A 452 2.65 -0.42 -21.86
CA GLU A 452 1.72 -0.65 -22.97
C GLU A 452 0.80 -1.78 -22.53
N GLU A 453 -0.25 -1.48 -21.76
CA GLU A 453 -1.27 -2.46 -21.43
C GLU A 453 -2.05 -2.84 -22.68
N ASN A 454 -2.39 -4.12 -22.83
CA ASN A 454 -3.05 -4.73 -23.97
C ASN A 454 -4.24 -3.88 -24.48
N GLY A 455 -3.92 -2.87 -25.28
CA GLY A 455 -4.81 -2.25 -26.26
C GLY A 455 -5.66 -1.07 -25.82
N GLN A 456 -5.85 -0.71 -24.56
CA GLN A 456 -6.86 0.30 -24.21
C GLN A 456 -6.32 1.51 -23.42
N GLN A 457 -5.51 1.35 -22.39
CA GLN A 457 -4.92 2.45 -21.65
C GLN A 457 -3.40 2.30 -21.63
N GLN A 458 -2.69 3.36 -21.99
CA GLN A 458 -1.23 3.40 -22.02
C GLN A 458 -0.74 4.46 -21.04
N LYS A 459 0.26 4.11 -20.23
CA LYS A 459 0.77 4.98 -19.18
C LYS A 459 2.29 5.05 -19.23
N TYR A 460 2.82 6.27 -19.21
CA TYR A 460 4.22 6.59 -19.09
C TYR A 460 4.44 7.42 -17.81
N LEU A 461 5.42 7.03 -17.02
CA LEU A 461 5.94 7.81 -15.90
C LEU A 461 7.41 8.07 -16.21
N GLY A 462 7.81 9.33 -16.19
CA GLY A 462 9.17 9.69 -16.56
C GLY A 462 9.62 11.01 -15.95
N VAL A 463 10.73 11.47 -16.45
CA VAL A 463 11.37 12.72 -16.08
C VAL A 463 11.50 13.60 -17.30
N CYS A 464 11.10 14.85 -17.17
CA CYS A 464 11.27 15.85 -18.23
C CYS A 464 12.07 17.04 -17.71
N GLN A 465 12.60 17.81 -18.64
CA GLN A 465 13.27 19.08 -18.36
C GLN A 465 12.94 20.07 -19.48
N LEU A 466 12.45 21.25 -19.09
CA LEU A 466 12.26 22.36 -20.02
C LEU A 466 13.60 22.91 -20.48
N PRO A 467 13.70 23.43 -21.72
CA PRO A 467 14.94 24.06 -22.18
C PRO A 467 15.21 25.37 -21.45
N GLY A 468 16.50 25.66 -21.25
CA GLY A 468 16.96 26.92 -20.64
C GLY A 468 17.82 26.71 -19.39
N PRO A 469 18.57 27.74 -18.98
CA PRO A 469 19.44 27.66 -17.81
C PRO A 469 18.63 27.60 -16.51
N GLY A 470 19.10 26.80 -15.56
CA GLY A 470 18.50 26.68 -14.23
C GLY A 470 17.18 25.91 -14.15
N ARG A 471 16.71 25.30 -15.25
CA ARG A 471 15.52 24.44 -15.25
C ARG A 471 15.82 23.14 -14.53
N ARG A 472 14.92 22.73 -13.61
CA ARG A 472 15.01 21.47 -12.86
C ARG A 472 14.40 20.31 -13.63
N HIS A 473 14.78 19.10 -13.30
CA HIS A 473 14.12 17.90 -13.77
C HIS A 473 12.79 17.73 -13.04
N ARG A 474 11.72 17.42 -13.79
CA ARG A 474 10.37 17.31 -13.24
C ARG A 474 9.76 15.96 -13.55
N ARG A 475 8.96 15.47 -12.64
CA ARG A 475 8.16 14.28 -12.83
C ARG A 475 7.03 14.58 -13.81
N LEU A 476 6.91 13.73 -14.84
CA LEU A 476 5.87 13.82 -15.85
C LEU A 476 5.22 12.46 -16.05
N ASP A 477 3.90 12.42 -15.95
CA ASP A 477 3.08 11.26 -16.23
C ASP A 477 2.20 11.54 -17.45
N ILE A 478 2.26 10.68 -18.47
CA ILE A 478 1.48 10.77 -19.69
C ILE A 478 0.57 9.56 -19.78
N ILE A 479 -0.72 9.79 -19.93
CA ILE A 479 -1.74 8.76 -19.91
C ILE A 479 -2.60 8.91 -21.16
N VAL A 480 -2.68 7.86 -21.97
CA VAL A 480 -3.55 7.80 -23.16
C VAL A 480 -4.72 6.89 -22.88
N VAL A 481 -5.93 7.39 -23.06
CA VAL A 481 -7.18 6.66 -22.77
C VAL A 481 -8.15 6.71 -23.95
N PRO A 482 -8.99 5.67 -24.13
CA PRO A 482 -10.13 5.74 -25.03
C PRO A 482 -11.10 6.88 -24.62
N TYR A 483 -11.71 7.54 -25.57
CA TYR A 483 -12.65 8.63 -25.30
C TYR A 483 -13.84 8.21 -24.43
N SER A 484 -14.27 6.96 -24.55
CA SER A 484 -15.34 6.38 -23.72
C SER A 484 -14.99 6.29 -22.23
N GLU A 485 -13.69 6.28 -21.88
CA GLU A 485 -13.19 6.23 -20.50
C GLU A 485 -12.83 7.62 -19.95
N LEU A 486 -12.87 8.66 -20.78
CA LEU A 486 -12.35 9.98 -20.46
C LEU A 486 -12.87 10.55 -19.13
N ALA A 487 -14.17 10.46 -18.87
CA ALA A 487 -14.77 11.01 -17.67
C ALA A 487 -14.24 10.36 -16.38
N CYS A 488 -14.17 9.03 -16.35
CA CYS A 488 -13.65 8.29 -15.21
C CYS A 488 -12.14 8.49 -15.05
N ALA A 489 -11.40 8.56 -16.15
CA ALA A 489 -9.98 8.85 -16.15
C ALA A 489 -9.69 10.28 -15.65
N LEU A 490 -10.41 11.29 -16.14
CA LEU A 490 -10.29 12.67 -15.65
C LEU A 490 -10.55 12.77 -14.15
N LEU A 491 -11.60 12.11 -13.68
CA LEU A 491 -11.94 12.08 -12.26
C LEU A 491 -10.81 11.46 -11.43
N TYR A 492 -10.30 10.31 -11.88
CA TYR A 492 -9.24 9.58 -11.19
C TYR A 492 -7.92 10.36 -11.15
N PHE A 493 -7.45 10.83 -12.32
CA PHE A 493 -6.17 11.54 -12.42
C PHE A 493 -6.22 12.97 -11.88
N THR A 494 -7.40 13.58 -11.78
CA THR A 494 -7.57 14.87 -11.09
C THR A 494 -7.38 14.72 -9.58
N GLY A 495 -7.88 13.67 -8.98
CA GLY A 495 -7.80 13.43 -7.54
C GLY A 495 -8.67 14.43 -6.73
N SER A 496 -8.33 14.67 -5.48
CA SER A 496 -7.18 14.16 -4.73
C SER A 496 -7.32 12.65 -4.44
N ALA A 497 -6.25 12.03 -3.97
CA ALA A 497 -6.29 10.62 -3.58
C ALA A 497 -7.35 10.37 -2.49
N HIS A 498 -7.52 11.29 -1.54
CA HIS A 498 -8.55 11.18 -0.49
C HIS A 498 -9.96 11.28 -1.06
N PHE A 499 -10.18 12.25 -1.96
CA PHE A 499 -11.43 12.41 -2.68
C PHE A 499 -11.80 11.15 -3.48
N ASN A 500 -10.85 10.58 -4.23
CA ASN A 500 -11.05 9.36 -5.02
C ASN A 500 -11.40 8.15 -4.13
N ARG A 501 -10.71 7.98 -2.99
CA ARG A 501 -11.03 6.92 -2.03
C ARG A 501 -12.47 7.07 -1.50
N SER A 502 -12.90 8.28 -1.16
CA SER A 502 -14.25 8.56 -0.71
C SER A 502 -15.29 8.20 -1.78
N MET A 503 -15.09 8.61 -3.04
CA MET A 503 -15.99 8.27 -4.14
C MET A 503 -16.07 6.76 -4.40
N ARG A 504 -14.92 6.07 -4.42
CA ARG A 504 -14.88 4.61 -4.61
C ARG A 504 -15.60 3.86 -3.49
N ALA A 505 -15.46 4.33 -2.26
CA ALA A 505 -16.14 3.74 -1.12
C ALA A 505 -17.66 3.99 -1.18
N LEU A 506 -18.10 5.19 -1.54
CA LEU A 506 -19.53 5.48 -1.76
C LEU A 506 -20.10 4.61 -2.89
N ALA A 507 -19.38 4.46 -4.01
CA ALA A 507 -19.79 3.55 -5.08
C ALA A 507 -19.99 2.12 -4.55
N LYS A 508 -19.04 1.63 -3.72
CA LYS A 508 -19.14 0.29 -3.11
C LYS A 508 -20.39 0.14 -2.24
N THR A 509 -20.76 1.14 -1.42
CA THR A 509 -21.98 1.08 -0.60
C THR A 509 -23.27 1.02 -1.43
N LYS A 510 -23.21 1.58 -2.65
CA LYS A 510 -24.32 1.55 -3.63
C LYS A 510 -24.31 0.32 -4.55
N GLY A 511 -23.51 -0.72 -4.24
CA GLY A 511 -23.38 -1.91 -5.08
C GLY A 511 -22.68 -1.65 -6.43
N MET A 512 -21.98 -0.52 -6.54
CA MET A 512 -21.25 -0.09 -7.74
C MET A 512 -19.75 -0.31 -7.59
N SER A 513 -19.01 -0.13 -8.68
CA SER A 513 -17.54 -0.09 -8.70
C SER A 513 -17.08 1.07 -9.56
N LEU A 514 -16.25 1.95 -9.01
CA LEU A 514 -15.64 3.06 -9.72
C LEU A 514 -14.13 2.81 -9.88
N SER A 515 -13.64 2.90 -11.10
CA SER A 515 -12.23 2.84 -11.47
C SER A 515 -11.88 4.01 -12.38
N GLU A 516 -10.63 4.09 -12.82
CA GLU A 516 -10.16 5.01 -13.86
C GLU A 516 -10.77 4.72 -15.24
N HIS A 517 -11.26 3.50 -15.45
CA HIS A 517 -11.85 3.08 -16.74
C HIS A 517 -13.35 3.32 -16.79
N ALA A 518 -14.07 2.98 -15.72
CA ALA A 518 -15.54 2.97 -15.76
C ALA A 518 -16.17 3.03 -14.38
N LEU A 519 -17.43 3.45 -14.37
CA LEU A 519 -18.39 3.21 -13.30
C LEU A 519 -19.28 2.03 -13.70
N SER A 520 -19.29 0.98 -12.88
CA SER A 520 -20.11 -0.23 -13.13
C SER A 520 -21.15 -0.42 -12.04
N THR A 521 -22.35 -0.85 -12.42
CA THR A 521 -23.46 -1.23 -11.51
C THR A 521 -23.64 -2.73 -11.46
N ALA A 522 -24.48 -3.21 -10.54
CA ALA A 522 -24.78 -4.64 -10.34
C ALA A 522 -23.51 -5.50 -10.12
N VAL A 523 -22.53 -4.96 -9.41
CA VAL A 523 -21.28 -5.65 -9.11
C VAL A 523 -21.52 -6.67 -8.01
N VAL A 524 -21.37 -7.97 -8.35
CA VAL A 524 -21.47 -9.05 -7.37
C VAL A 524 -20.17 -9.12 -6.57
N ARG A 525 -20.29 -9.15 -5.24
CA ARG A 525 -19.15 -9.29 -4.32
C ARG A 525 -19.32 -10.53 -3.45
N SER A 526 -18.22 -11.19 -3.13
CA SER A 526 -18.21 -12.28 -2.14
C SER A 526 -18.50 -11.77 -0.73
N ALA A 527 -18.73 -12.68 0.20
CA ALA A 527 -18.89 -12.34 1.62
C ALA A 527 -17.66 -11.58 2.20
N GLN A 528 -16.47 -11.79 1.62
CA GLN A 528 -15.24 -11.08 1.96
C GLN A 528 -15.11 -9.72 1.24
N GLY A 529 -16.11 -9.30 0.46
CA GLY A 529 -16.11 -8.02 -0.26
C GLY A 529 -15.33 -8.02 -1.58
N LEU A 530 -14.80 -9.16 -2.01
CA LEU A 530 -14.08 -9.30 -3.28
C LEU A 530 -15.06 -9.25 -4.45
N ARG A 531 -14.66 -8.59 -5.54
CA ARG A 531 -15.44 -8.50 -6.77
C ARG A 531 -15.46 -9.88 -7.48
N VAL A 532 -16.62 -10.49 -7.60
CA VAL A 532 -16.82 -11.80 -8.26
C VAL A 532 -17.37 -11.63 -9.68
N GLY A 533 -18.10 -10.53 -9.94
CA GLY A 533 -18.65 -10.20 -11.25
C GLY A 533 -18.37 -8.75 -11.64
N SER A 534 -18.14 -8.51 -12.94
CA SER A 534 -17.77 -7.19 -13.47
C SER A 534 -18.89 -6.15 -13.40
N GLY A 535 -20.15 -6.60 -13.29
CA GLY A 535 -21.31 -5.70 -13.39
C GLY A 535 -21.48 -5.11 -14.79
N GLN A 536 -22.47 -4.23 -14.93
CA GLN A 536 -22.73 -3.50 -16.17
C GLN A 536 -22.08 -2.12 -16.12
N VAL A 537 -21.32 -1.78 -17.14
CA VAL A 537 -20.73 -0.44 -17.29
C VAL A 537 -21.83 0.58 -17.55
N LEU A 538 -21.83 1.67 -16.79
CA LEU A 538 -22.74 2.80 -16.98
C LEU A 538 -22.14 3.81 -17.97
N PRO A 539 -22.94 4.39 -18.86
CA PRO A 539 -22.46 5.44 -19.76
C PRO A 539 -22.18 6.70 -18.94
N THR A 540 -20.93 7.11 -18.93
CA THR A 540 -20.46 8.32 -18.24
C THR A 540 -19.72 9.24 -19.23
N PRO A 541 -20.42 9.95 -20.12
CA PRO A 541 -19.80 10.86 -21.09
C PRO A 541 -19.07 12.01 -20.43
N THR A 542 -19.48 12.44 -19.25
CA THR A 542 -18.87 13.53 -18.47
C THR A 542 -18.64 13.14 -17.02
N GLU A 543 -17.72 13.87 -16.34
CA GLU A 543 -17.54 13.70 -14.89
C GLU A 543 -18.86 13.93 -14.12
N LYS A 544 -19.71 14.86 -14.56
CA LYS A 544 -21.02 15.15 -13.95
C LYS A 544 -21.94 13.91 -13.93
N ASP A 545 -21.84 13.05 -14.94
CA ASP A 545 -22.60 11.80 -14.98
C ASP A 545 -22.17 10.83 -13.88
N VAL A 546 -20.85 10.73 -13.60
CA VAL A 546 -20.34 9.92 -12.49
C VAL A 546 -20.91 10.40 -11.16
N PHE A 547 -20.91 11.72 -10.91
CA PHE A 547 -21.49 12.30 -9.70
C PHE A 547 -23.00 12.03 -9.62
N ARG A 548 -23.73 12.22 -10.74
CA ARG A 548 -25.17 11.96 -10.82
C ARG A 548 -25.53 10.51 -10.48
N PHE A 549 -24.84 9.53 -11.05
CA PHE A 549 -25.07 8.11 -10.74
C PHE A 549 -24.77 7.77 -9.29
N LEU A 550 -23.82 8.43 -8.69
CA LEU A 550 -23.50 8.29 -7.27
C LEU A 550 -24.41 9.12 -6.35
N GLY A 551 -25.35 9.91 -6.93
CA GLY A 551 -26.24 10.78 -6.17
C GLY A 551 -25.51 11.92 -5.46
N LEU A 552 -24.38 12.37 -6.01
CA LEU A 552 -23.55 13.44 -5.46
C LEU A 552 -23.80 14.76 -6.18
N PRO A 553 -23.73 15.91 -5.48
CA PRO A 553 -23.58 17.20 -6.13
C PRO A 553 -22.24 17.25 -6.85
N TYR A 554 -22.22 17.81 -8.07
CA TYR A 554 -20.96 17.98 -8.79
C TYR A 554 -20.02 18.90 -8.02
N ARG A 555 -18.76 18.50 -7.94
CA ARG A 555 -17.67 19.30 -7.37
C ARG A 555 -16.69 19.67 -8.47
N GLU A 556 -16.41 20.96 -8.57
CA GLU A 556 -15.37 21.43 -9.47
C GLU A 556 -14.00 20.88 -9.06
N PRO A 557 -13.05 20.72 -9.98
CA PRO A 557 -11.71 20.20 -9.63
C PRO A 557 -11.07 20.88 -8.42
N ALA A 558 -11.17 22.20 -8.31
CA ALA A 558 -10.64 22.97 -7.18
C ALA A 558 -11.29 22.63 -5.83
N GLU A 559 -12.50 22.10 -5.84
CA GLU A 559 -13.23 21.69 -4.63
C GLU A 559 -12.88 20.26 -4.17
N ARG A 560 -12.04 19.54 -4.92
CA ARG A 560 -11.66 18.14 -4.63
C ARG A 560 -10.33 18.00 -3.89
N ASP A 561 -9.74 19.08 -3.42
CA ASP A 561 -8.41 19.11 -2.79
C ASP A 561 -8.47 18.77 -1.29
N TRP A 562 -8.84 17.54 -1.00
CA TRP A 562 -8.99 16.97 0.35
C TRP A 562 -7.72 16.29 0.86
#